data_47721bf485f738c50382376229d901aa
#
_entry.id   47721bf485f738c50382376229d901aa
#
_cell.length_a   1.000
_cell.length_b   1.000
_cell.length_c   1.000
_cell.angle_alpha   90.00
_cell.angle_beta   90.00
_cell.angle_gamma   90.00
#
_symmetry.space_group_name_H-M   'P 1'
#
loop_
_entity.id
_entity.type
_entity.pdbx_description
1 polymer ?
#
loop_
_entity_poly.entity_id
_entity_poly.type
_entity_poly.pdbx_seq_one_letter_code
_entity_poly.pdbx_strand_id
1 'polypeptide(L)'
;MRIGKKSSKREKKAMSVSLYANLMFVVVELVMAIVTGSQAVLLDGVYDGIEFVMLLPSIFLIPLLYKPSNEKYPFGHMQMETVFIVVKGITMITVTVGLITNSINILFHGGRTVDFGVVAWFELFACVLGIIVTFLSLIHISEP
;
A
#
# COMPACT_ATOMS: atom_id res chain seq x y z
N MET A 1 -27.97 12.06 6.66
CA MET A 1 -27.55 12.18 5.25
C MET A 1 -26.38 13.13 5.01
N ARG A 2 -26.36 14.31 5.60
CA ARG A 2 -25.22 15.25 5.47
C ARG A 2 -23.91 14.74 6.10
N ILE A 3 -23.97 14.02 7.21
CA ILE A 3 -22.81 13.51 7.94
C ILE A 3 -22.07 12.45 7.11
N GLY A 4 -22.79 11.49 6.54
CA GLY A 4 -22.17 10.44 5.72
C GLY A 4 -21.49 10.98 4.46
N LYS A 5 -22.07 11.99 3.81
CA LYS A 5 -21.48 12.60 2.61
C LYS A 5 -20.24 13.42 2.91
N LYS A 6 -20.18 14.06 4.07
CA LYS A 6 -19.00 14.82 4.52
C LYS A 6 -17.87 13.87 4.93
N SER A 7 -18.19 12.77 5.61
CA SER A 7 -17.25 11.71 5.97
C SER A 7 -16.64 11.05 4.73
N SER A 8 -17.47 10.67 3.77
CA SER A 8 -17.02 10.10 2.49
C SER A 8 -16.04 11.01 1.73
N LYS A 9 -16.31 12.33 1.71
CA LYS A 9 -15.39 13.29 1.07
C LYS A 9 -14.05 13.41 1.79
N ARG A 10 -14.05 13.38 3.12
CA ARG A 10 -12.81 13.43 3.93
C ARG A 10 -11.97 12.19 3.71
N GLU A 11 -12.60 11.01 3.74
CA GLU A 11 -11.93 9.74 3.48
C GLU A 11 -11.35 9.69 2.07
N LYS A 12 -12.10 10.13 1.07
CA LYS A 12 -11.62 10.20 -0.32
C LYS A 12 -10.41 11.14 -0.47
N LYS A 13 -10.41 12.28 0.23
CA LYS A 13 -9.27 13.20 0.22
C LYS A 13 -8.06 12.59 0.92
N ALA A 14 -8.24 11.97 2.08
CA ALA A 14 -7.17 11.28 2.81
C ALA A 14 -6.58 10.14 1.97
N MET A 15 -7.42 9.35 1.31
CA MET A 15 -6.98 8.30 0.38
C MET A 15 -6.19 8.85 -0.80
N SER A 16 -6.61 9.99 -1.38
CA SER A 16 -5.88 10.61 -2.49
C SER A 16 -4.50 11.08 -2.06
N VAL A 17 -4.37 11.68 -0.88
CA VAL A 17 -3.07 12.08 -0.32
C VAL A 17 -2.18 10.86 -0.10
N SER A 18 -2.73 9.80 0.48
CA SER A 18 -2.01 8.53 0.67
C SER A 18 -1.57 7.93 -0.66
N LEU A 19 -2.41 8.02 -1.69
CA LEU A 19 -2.10 7.53 -3.03
C LEU A 19 -0.86 8.23 -3.62
N TYR A 20 -0.80 9.57 -3.54
CA TYR A 20 0.35 10.34 -4.04
C TYR A 20 1.62 10.04 -3.25
N ALA A 21 1.53 9.97 -1.92
CA ALA A 21 2.65 9.63 -1.06
C ALA A 21 3.18 8.24 -1.38
N ASN A 22 2.30 7.25 -1.51
CA ASN A 22 2.66 5.89 -1.87
C ASN A 22 3.30 5.81 -3.25
N LEU A 23 2.77 6.52 -4.24
CA LEU A 23 3.37 6.59 -5.58
C LEU A 23 4.82 7.11 -5.53
N MET A 24 5.08 8.15 -4.74
CA MET A 24 6.45 8.67 -4.56
C MET A 24 7.37 7.62 -3.94
N PHE A 25 6.92 6.93 -2.89
CA PHE A 25 7.70 5.86 -2.27
C PHE A 25 7.99 4.72 -3.25
N VAL A 26 6.99 4.26 -3.97
CA VAL A 26 7.16 3.19 -4.99
C VAL A 26 8.20 3.57 -6.04
N VAL A 27 8.13 4.78 -6.57
CA VAL A 27 9.07 5.25 -7.60
C VAL A 27 10.49 5.31 -7.02
N VAL A 28 10.67 5.88 -5.83
CA VAL A 28 11.97 6.00 -5.18
C VAL A 28 12.55 4.62 -4.85
N GLU A 29 11.76 3.73 -4.30
CA GLU A 29 12.19 2.36 -3.95
C GLU A 29 12.58 1.54 -5.18
N LEU A 30 11.80 1.61 -6.25
CA LEU A 30 12.12 0.90 -7.50
C LEU A 30 13.42 1.44 -8.13
N VAL A 31 13.61 2.75 -8.14
CA VAL A 31 14.86 3.36 -8.62
C VAL A 31 16.04 2.92 -7.75
N MET A 32 15.90 2.94 -6.43
CA MET A 32 16.94 2.49 -5.51
C MET A 32 17.22 1.00 -5.65
N ALA A 33 16.21 0.17 -5.87
CA ALA A 33 16.38 -1.26 -6.12
C ALA A 33 17.24 -1.51 -7.37
N ILE A 34 16.99 -0.76 -8.43
CA ILE A 34 17.77 -0.87 -9.67
C ILE A 34 19.21 -0.39 -9.46
N VAL A 35 19.40 0.73 -8.79
CA VAL A 35 20.71 1.35 -8.57
C VAL A 35 21.58 0.50 -7.63
N THR A 36 21.00 0.00 -6.53
CA THR A 36 21.74 -0.77 -5.50
C THR A 36 21.77 -2.26 -5.78
N GLY A 37 20.89 -2.78 -6.62
CA GLY A 37 20.71 -4.22 -6.82
C GLY A 37 20.17 -4.96 -5.59
N SER A 38 19.62 -4.25 -4.60
CA SER A 38 19.10 -4.83 -3.38
C SER A 38 17.77 -5.53 -3.60
N GLN A 39 17.71 -6.82 -3.24
CA GLN A 39 16.48 -7.60 -3.30
C GLN A 39 15.46 -7.15 -2.22
N ALA A 40 15.96 -6.70 -1.07
CA ALA A 40 15.10 -6.19 0.00
C ALA A 40 14.37 -4.92 -0.44
N VAL A 41 15.07 -3.96 -1.02
CA VAL A 41 14.47 -2.72 -1.54
C VAL A 41 13.51 -3.02 -2.70
N LEU A 42 13.85 -3.99 -3.55
CA LEU A 42 12.94 -4.43 -4.61
C LEU A 42 11.64 -5.01 -4.05
N LEU A 43 11.75 -5.80 -3.00
CA LEU A 43 10.60 -6.38 -2.30
C LEU A 43 9.68 -5.29 -1.75
N ASP A 44 10.24 -4.31 -1.06
CA ASP A 44 9.47 -3.17 -0.54
C ASP A 44 8.78 -2.39 -1.67
N GLY A 45 9.50 -2.06 -2.74
CA GLY A 45 8.93 -1.36 -3.89
C GLY A 45 7.81 -2.12 -4.58
N VAL A 46 7.90 -3.45 -4.66
CA VAL A 46 6.84 -4.31 -5.22
C VAL A 46 5.63 -4.32 -4.31
N TYR A 47 5.81 -4.44 -2.99
CA TYR A 47 4.71 -4.39 -2.03
C TYR A 47 3.97 -3.06 -2.09
N ASP A 48 4.69 -1.97 -2.04
CA ASP A 48 4.12 -0.63 -2.12
C ASP A 48 3.45 -0.38 -3.48
N GLY A 49 3.99 -0.93 -4.55
CA GLY A 49 3.37 -0.91 -5.88
C GLY A 49 2.03 -1.64 -5.92
N ILE A 50 1.93 -2.80 -5.27
CA ILE A 50 0.67 -3.55 -5.16
C ILE A 50 -0.33 -2.77 -4.31
N GLU A 51 0.09 -2.20 -3.20
CA GLU A 51 -0.79 -1.36 -2.38
C GLU A 51 -1.30 -0.15 -3.15
N PHE A 52 -0.44 0.50 -3.93
CA PHE A 52 -0.83 1.59 -4.81
C PHE A 52 -1.91 1.17 -5.80
N VAL A 53 -1.72 0.06 -6.50
CA VAL A 53 -2.70 -0.47 -7.47
C VAL A 53 -4.02 -0.80 -6.77
N MET A 54 -3.97 -1.36 -5.56
CA MET A 54 -5.16 -1.72 -4.78
C MET A 54 -5.88 -0.51 -4.17
N LEU A 55 -5.19 0.62 -3.98
CA LEU A 55 -5.84 1.86 -3.55
C LEU A 55 -6.78 2.45 -4.61
N LEU A 56 -6.50 2.24 -5.90
CA LEU A 56 -7.32 2.77 -6.99
C LEU A 56 -8.79 2.30 -6.91
N PRO A 57 -9.08 0.99 -6.84
CA PRO A 57 -10.45 0.52 -6.63
C PRO A 57 -11.06 1.00 -5.32
N SER A 58 -10.25 1.13 -4.26
CA SER A 58 -10.73 1.57 -2.94
C SER A 58 -11.33 2.96 -2.99
N ILE A 59 -10.73 3.88 -3.74
CA ILE A 59 -11.25 5.24 -3.91
C ILE A 59 -12.66 5.23 -4.51
N PHE A 60 -12.91 4.34 -5.47
CA PHE A 60 -14.24 4.18 -6.07
C PHE A 60 -15.22 3.45 -5.15
N LEU A 61 -14.72 2.59 -4.28
CA LEU A 61 -15.54 1.81 -3.35
C LEU A 61 -16.09 2.67 -2.20
N ILE A 62 -15.32 3.64 -1.71
CA ILE A 62 -15.73 4.49 -0.56
C ILE A 62 -17.12 5.12 -0.74
N PRO A 63 -17.43 5.84 -1.84
CA PRO A 63 -18.77 6.41 -2.02
C PRO A 63 -19.85 5.33 -2.08
N LEU A 64 -19.51 4.12 -2.50
CA LEU A 64 -20.44 3.00 -2.62
C LEU A 64 -20.82 2.46 -1.24
N LEU A 65 -19.88 2.40 -0.30
CA LEU A 65 -20.11 1.95 1.08
C LEU A 65 -21.12 2.81 1.83
N TYR A 66 -21.22 4.09 1.47
CA TYR A 66 -22.17 5.02 2.09
C TYR A 66 -23.55 5.04 1.42
N LYS A 67 -23.77 4.21 0.39
CA LYS A 67 -25.10 4.06 -0.20
C LYS A 67 -26.00 3.20 0.69
N PRO A 68 -27.28 3.56 0.82
CA PRO A 68 -28.22 2.73 1.59
C PRO A 68 -28.42 1.37 0.93
N SER A 69 -28.77 0.38 1.75
CA SER A 69 -29.17 -0.96 1.27
C SER A 69 -30.41 -0.85 0.38
N ASN A 70 -30.49 -1.74 -0.60
CA ASN A 70 -31.63 -1.85 -1.51
C ASN A 70 -31.97 -3.35 -1.76
N GLU A 71 -33.01 -3.61 -2.53
CA GLU A 71 -33.45 -4.99 -2.81
C GLU A 71 -32.35 -5.86 -3.45
N LYS A 72 -31.48 -5.26 -4.24
CA LYS A 72 -30.35 -5.96 -4.89
C LYS A 72 -29.18 -6.19 -3.94
N TYR A 73 -29.02 -5.33 -2.95
CA TYR A 73 -27.97 -5.40 -1.94
C TYR A 73 -28.55 -5.24 -0.53
N PRO A 74 -29.21 -6.29 0.00
CA PRO A 74 -29.92 -6.22 1.29
C PRO A 74 -29.00 -5.89 2.47
N PHE A 75 -27.77 -6.35 2.41
CA PHE A 75 -26.74 -6.11 3.44
C PHE A 75 -25.85 -4.89 3.14
N GLY A 76 -26.27 -4.07 2.17
CA GLY A 76 -25.44 -2.95 1.70
C GLY A 76 -24.23 -3.40 0.88
N HIS A 77 -23.24 -2.52 0.77
CA HIS A 77 -22.05 -2.76 -0.05
C HIS A 77 -20.84 -3.25 0.76
N MET A 78 -21.03 -3.57 2.05
CA MET A 78 -19.95 -4.08 2.91
C MET A 78 -19.36 -5.40 2.40
N GLN A 79 -20.15 -6.21 1.71
CA GLN A 79 -19.64 -7.45 1.10
C GLN A 79 -18.58 -7.19 0.04
N MET A 80 -18.68 -6.07 -0.67
CA MET A 80 -17.67 -5.69 -1.67
C MET A 80 -16.34 -5.34 -1.01
N GLU A 81 -16.37 -4.69 0.15
CA GLU A 81 -15.17 -4.42 0.94
C GLU A 81 -14.50 -5.72 1.37
N THR A 82 -15.26 -6.69 1.88
CA THR A 82 -14.73 -8.00 2.28
C THR A 82 -14.09 -8.73 1.12
N VAL A 83 -14.75 -8.77 -0.03
CA VAL A 83 -14.19 -9.39 -1.26
C VAL A 83 -12.90 -8.69 -1.67
N PHE A 84 -12.86 -7.37 -1.62
CA PHE A 84 -11.67 -6.58 -1.94
C PHE A 84 -10.50 -6.92 -1.02
N ILE A 85 -10.73 -7.01 0.30
CA ILE A 85 -9.71 -7.37 1.29
C ILE A 85 -9.18 -8.79 1.03
N VAL A 86 -10.06 -9.74 0.73
CA VAL A 86 -9.67 -11.12 0.41
C VAL A 86 -8.81 -11.17 -0.86
N VAL A 87 -9.22 -10.49 -1.91
CA VAL A 87 -8.45 -10.42 -3.17
C VAL A 87 -7.07 -9.79 -2.92
N LYS A 88 -7.01 -8.69 -2.17
CA LYS A 88 -5.75 -8.05 -1.78
C LYS A 88 -4.86 -9.04 -1.02
N GLY A 89 -5.41 -9.74 -0.02
CA GLY A 89 -4.65 -10.71 0.77
C GLY A 89 -4.08 -11.86 -0.08
N ILE A 90 -4.87 -12.42 -0.97
CA ILE A 90 -4.42 -13.49 -1.89
C ILE A 90 -3.32 -12.98 -2.82
N THR A 91 -3.49 -11.79 -3.37
CA THR A 91 -2.49 -11.17 -4.25
C THR A 91 -1.17 -10.96 -3.51
N MET A 92 -1.21 -10.43 -2.30
CA MET A 92 -0.02 -10.20 -1.47
C MET A 92 0.70 -11.51 -1.12
N ILE A 93 -0.03 -12.55 -0.75
CA ILE A 93 0.55 -13.88 -0.46
C ILE A 93 1.22 -14.45 -1.72
N THR A 94 0.56 -14.39 -2.86
CA THR A 94 1.08 -14.91 -4.12
C THR A 94 2.40 -14.23 -4.51
N VAL A 95 2.44 -12.90 -4.43
CA VAL A 95 3.63 -12.11 -4.73
C VAL A 95 4.75 -12.42 -3.72
N THR A 96 4.43 -12.53 -2.43
CA THR A 96 5.40 -12.88 -1.39
C THR A 96 6.06 -14.22 -1.67
N VAL A 97 5.28 -15.25 -1.99
CA VAL A 97 5.81 -16.57 -2.33
C VAL A 97 6.73 -16.50 -3.56
N GLY A 98 6.31 -15.75 -4.59
CA GLY A 98 7.13 -15.56 -5.79
C GLY A 98 8.46 -14.86 -5.49
N LEU A 99 8.45 -13.82 -4.67
CA LEU A 99 9.67 -13.09 -4.28
C LEU A 99 10.60 -13.92 -3.40
N ILE A 100 10.05 -14.68 -2.44
CA ILE A 100 10.84 -15.61 -1.62
C ILE A 100 11.51 -16.66 -2.50
N THR A 101 10.77 -17.27 -3.41
CA THR A 101 11.30 -18.27 -4.35
C THR A 101 12.43 -17.69 -5.20
N ASN A 102 12.24 -16.49 -5.72
CA ASN A 102 13.26 -15.77 -6.49
C ASN A 102 14.49 -15.45 -5.65
N SER A 103 14.32 -15.02 -4.41
CA SER A 103 15.40 -14.70 -3.49
C SER A 103 16.23 -15.93 -3.13
N ILE A 104 15.57 -17.06 -2.87
CA ILE A 104 16.24 -18.35 -2.63
C ILE A 104 17.05 -18.78 -3.87
N ASN A 105 16.48 -18.65 -5.06
CA ASN A 105 17.15 -18.98 -6.30
C ASN A 105 18.43 -18.12 -6.51
N ILE A 106 18.35 -16.82 -6.26
CA ILE A 106 19.49 -15.91 -6.31
C ILE A 106 20.58 -16.33 -5.31
N LEU A 107 20.18 -16.69 -4.09
CA LEU A 107 21.10 -17.12 -3.04
C LEU A 107 21.88 -18.38 -3.45
N PHE A 108 21.21 -19.37 -4.04
CA PHE A 108 21.85 -20.60 -4.53
C PHE A 108 22.79 -20.38 -5.71
N HIS A 109 22.61 -19.29 -6.47
CA HIS A 109 23.47 -18.93 -7.60
C HIS A 109 24.56 -17.90 -7.24
N GLY A 110 24.91 -17.78 -5.95
CA GLY A 110 26.04 -16.96 -5.49
C GLY A 110 25.66 -15.58 -4.98
N GLY A 111 24.36 -15.27 -4.89
CA GLY A 111 23.87 -13.99 -4.36
C GLY A 111 24.12 -12.82 -5.33
N ARG A 112 23.87 -11.62 -4.82
CA ARG A 112 24.16 -10.36 -5.52
C ARG A 112 25.06 -9.48 -4.67
N THR A 113 25.96 -8.75 -5.32
CA THR A 113 26.74 -7.71 -4.65
C THR A 113 25.85 -6.48 -4.43
N VAL A 114 25.71 -6.06 -3.19
CA VAL A 114 24.89 -4.92 -2.80
C VAL A 114 25.71 -3.99 -1.92
N ASP A 115 25.58 -2.68 -2.13
CA ASP A 115 26.15 -1.70 -1.23
C ASP A 115 25.26 -1.57 0.02
N PHE A 116 25.62 -2.34 1.04
CA PHE A 116 24.86 -2.37 2.31
C PHE A 116 24.80 -1.01 3.00
N GLY A 117 25.83 -0.18 2.86
CA GLY A 117 25.85 1.16 3.43
C GLY A 117 24.75 2.05 2.87
N VAL A 118 24.65 2.12 1.56
CA VAL A 118 23.63 2.91 0.86
C VAL A 118 22.21 2.39 1.17
N VAL A 119 22.04 1.06 1.12
CA VAL A 119 20.76 0.43 1.42
C VAL A 119 20.33 0.68 2.85
N ALA A 120 21.23 0.52 3.82
CA ALA A 120 20.93 0.76 5.24
C ALA A 120 20.50 2.21 5.52
N TRP A 121 21.19 3.17 4.94
CA TRP A 121 20.82 4.59 5.05
C TRP A 121 19.47 4.90 4.41
N PHE A 122 19.23 4.35 3.23
CA PHE A 122 17.95 4.50 2.53
C PHE A 122 16.79 3.93 3.35
N GLU A 123 16.93 2.70 3.86
CA GLU A 123 15.90 2.04 4.65
C GLU A 123 15.65 2.77 5.98
N LEU A 124 16.70 3.25 6.63
CA LEU A 124 16.57 4.07 7.84
C LEU A 124 15.79 5.35 7.56
N PHE A 125 16.10 6.04 6.48
CA PHE A 125 15.40 7.26 6.06
C PHE A 125 13.92 6.97 5.74
N ALA A 126 13.64 5.90 4.98
CA ALA A 126 12.30 5.47 4.66
C ALA A 126 11.50 5.11 5.93
N CYS A 127 12.12 4.43 6.89
CA CYS A 127 11.52 4.07 8.17
C CYS A 127 11.13 5.33 8.97
N VAL A 128 12.03 6.30 9.08
CA VAL A 128 11.78 7.57 9.79
C VAL A 128 10.63 8.33 9.13
N LEU A 129 10.62 8.44 7.80
CA LEU A 129 9.52 9.08 7.07
C LEU A 129 8.19 8.34 7.28
N GLY A 130 8.20 7.02 7.26
CA GLY A 130 7.02 6.19 7.52
C GLY A 130 6.45 6.43 8.92
N ILE A 131 7.29 6.52 9.94
CA ILE A 131 6.88 6.84 11.30
C ILE A 131 6.26 8.24 11.37
N ILE A 132 6.89 9.25 10.77
CA ILE A 132 6.37 10.62 10.74
C ILE A 132 5.01 10.68 10.05
N VAL A 133 4.86 10.05 8.90
CA VAL A 133 3.59 9.98 8.16
C VAL A 133 2.51 9.29 8.97
N THR A 134 2.84 8.20 9.67
CA THR A 134 1.91 7.48 10.53
C THR A 134 1.42 8.35 11.68
N PHE A 135 2.32 9.06 12.36
CA PHE A 135 1.96 9.99 13.43
C PHE A 135 1.07 11.13 12.94
N LEU A 136 1.40 11.72 11.80
CA LEU A 136 0.59 12.79 11.21
C LEU A 136 -0.81 12.29 10.82
N SER A 137 -0.90 11.07 10.28
CA SER A 137 -2.18 10.43 9.96
C SER A 137 -3.03 10.20 11.20
N LEU A 138 -2.43 9.71 12.30
CA LEU A 138 -3.13 9.47 13.57
C LEU A 138 -3.64 10.78 14.18
N ILE A 139 -2.82 11.84 14.19
CA ILE A 139 -3.22 13.16 14.68
C ILE A 139 -4.38 13.72 13.85
N HIS A 140 -4.31 13.58 12.54
CA HIS A 140 -5.35 14.07 11.65
C HIS A 140 -6.68 13.31 11.77
N ILE A 141 -6.63 12.01 12.08
CA ILE A 141 -7.82 11.18 12.31
C ILE A 141 -8.44 11.49 13.67
N SER A 142 -7.62 11.77 14.70
CA SER A 142 -8.10 12.04 16.06
C SER A 142 -8.69 13.45 16.26
N GLU A 143 -8.48 14.36 15.33
CA GLU A 143 -9.14 15.69 15.39
C GLU A 143 -10.63 15.57 15.03
N PRO A 144 -11.53 16.08 15.90
CA PRO A 144 -12.96 16.04 15.66
C PRO A 144 -13.42 16.94 14.51
#